data_0c53ad15e3f883741c5ab86cf6327659
#
_entry.id   0c53ad15e3f883741c5ab86cf6327659
#
_cell.length_a   1.000
_cell.length_b   1.000
_cell.length_c   1.000
_cell.angle_alpha   90.00
_cell.angle_beta   90.00
_cell.angle_gamma   90.00
#
_symmetry.space_group_name_H-M   'P 1'
#
loop_
_entity.id
_entity.type
_entity.pdbx_description
1 polymer ?
#
loop_
_entity_poly.entity_id
_entity_poly.type
_entity_poly.pdbx_seq_one_letter_code
_entity_poly.pdbx_strand_id
1 'polypeptide(L)'
;MDAYSILSQTQLECVGDGKLETILNNENKPALVLLWSQLGDFDNLEYAWWLKKESEKLQAKEIIVKAVGIGDRDSGIKFCQYTGFEPECLYVDPTAELHRQLDLYRGLKLKFPGLSTKTSAFINLMLMCAGIASPGTLSEVFRGYKGDRHAPQLISNDEVIKDTPLPAIKGSLFKLAGGEGFQRPFELATLRLRNMTEVLSNWNTYVPDASYLTQRGGTFLFDADGKLLYEHRDRNILGFAANMSDPLKFIADVL
;
A
#
# COMPACT_ATOMS: atom_id res chain seq x y z
N MET A 1 11.25 -0.49 -22.64
CA MET A 1 11.03 0.90 -22.19
C MET A 1 11.35 0.88 -20.71
N ASP A 2 12.07 1.85 -20.18
CA ASP A 2 12.34 1.91 -18.74
C ASP A 2 11.12 2.43 -17.97
N ALA A 3 11.12 2.26 -16.64
CA ALA A 3 9.97 2.60 -15.81
C ALA A 3 9.61 4.09 -15.87
N TYR A 4 10.61 4.99 -15.93
CA TYR A 4 10.35 6.43 -16.02
C TYR A 4 9.64 6.78 -17.33
N SER A 5 10.11 6.24 -18.46
CA SER A 5 9.47 6.47 -19.77
C SER A 5 8.02 5.98 -19.81
N ILE A 6 7.72 4.82 -19.19
CA ILE A 6 6.35 4.33 -19.09
C ILE A 6 5.48 5.29 -18.27
N LEU A 7 5.94 5.66 -17.09
CA LEU A 7 5.18 6.51 -16.15
C LEU A 7 4.97 7.93 -16.68
N SER A 8 5.95 8.51 -17.38
CA SER A 8 5.88 9.86 -17.96
C SER A 8 5.01 9.94 -19.22
N GLN A 9 4.68 8.80 -19.84
CA GLN A 9 3.79 8.75 -21.01
C GLN A 9 2.37 8.26 -20.66
N THR A 10 2.17 7.72 -19.45
CA THR A 10 0.89 7.18 -19.03
C THR A 10 0.00 8.29 -18.48
N GLN A 11 -1.22 8.37 -19.01
CA GLN A 11 -2.28 9.25 -18.51
C GLN A 11 -3.34 8.41 -17.80
N LEU A 12 -3.66 8.77 -16.56
CA LEU A 12 -4.69 8.14 -15.75
C LEU A 12 -5.59 9.19 -15.12
N GLU A 13 -6.76 8.75 -14.69
CA GLU A 13 -7.72 9.61 -13.98
C GLU A 13 -7.20 9.95 -12.59
N CYS A 14 -7.02 11.26 -12.31
CA CYS A 14 -6.72 11.78 -10.99
C CYS A 14 -7.98 11.70 -10.11
N VAL A 15 -7.83 11.20 -8.90
CA VAL A 15 -8.95 11.05 -7.96
C VAL A 15 -9.49 12.41 -7.52
N GLY A 16 -8.61 13.40 -7.36
CA GLY A 16 -8.95 14.75 -6.90
C GLY A 16 -9.96 15.44 -7.80
N ASP A 17 -9.61 15.66 -9.05
CA ASP A 17 -10.44 16.45 -9.99
C ASP A 17 -11.13 15.61 -11.08
N GLY A 18 -10.81 14.33 -11.19
CA GLY A 18 -11.39 13.41 -12.18
C GLY A 18 -10.86 13.59 -13.60
N LYS A 19 -9.77 14.35 -13.79
CA LYS A 19 -9.17 14.54 -15.10
C LYS A 19 -8.11 13.49 -15.42
N LEU A 20 -7.92 13.27 -16.72
CA LEU A 20 -6.79 12.48 -17.21
C LEU A 20 -5.52 13.34 -17.15
N GLU A 21 -4.56 12.88 -16.39
CA GLU A 21 -3.27 13.55 -16.21
C GLU A 21 -2.12 12.57 -16.36
N THR A 22 -0.97 13.09 -16.76
CA THR A 22 0.27 12.32 -16.78
C THR A 22 0.77 12.13 -15.35
N ILE A 23 1.12 10.90 -14.99
CA ILE A 23 1.56 10.54 -13.62
C ILE A 23 2.83 11.31 -13.23
N LEU A 24 3.82 11.33 -14.11
CA LEU A 24 5.07 12.06 -13.92
C LEU A 24 5.15 13.22 -14.89
N ASN A 25 5.06 14.43 -14.35
CA ASN A 25 5.44 15.65 -15.02
C ASN A 25 6.89 15.97 -14.63
N ASN A 26 7.68 16.52 -15.57
CA ASN A 26 9.07 16.89 -15.31
C ASN A 26 9.10 18.17 -14.44
N GLU A 27 9.01 18.01 -13.13
CA GLU A 27 9.00 19.10 -12.15
C GLU A 27 10.40 19.44 -11.61
N ASN A 28 11.46 18.81 -12.15
CA ASN A 28 12.84 18.94 -11.66
C ASN A 28 12.99 18.64 -10.16
N LYS A 29 12.22 17.68 -9.66
CA LYS A 29 12.21 17.21 -8.27
C LYS A 29 12.26 15.70 -8.23
N PRO A 30 12.80 15.09 -7.15
CA PRO A 30 12.69 13.67 -6.94
C PRO A 30 11.22 13.23 -6.87
N ALA A 31 10.89 12.08 -7.45
CA ALA A 31 9.53 11.56 -7.49
C ALA A 31 9.46 10.13 -6.93
N LEU A 32 8.65 9.96 -5.91
CA LEU A 32 8.27 8.65 -5.35
C LEU A 32 6.94 8.21 -5.98
N VAL A 33 7.00 7.17 -6.82
CA VAL A 33 5.82 6.62 -7.48
C VAL A 33 5.49 5.25 -6.89
N LEU A 34 4.26 5.12 -6.42
CA LEU A 34 3.74 3.93 -5.79
C LEU A 34 2.71 3.28 -6.72
N LEU A 35 2.98 2.07 -7.16
CA LEU A 35 2.01 1.24 -7.87
C LEU A 35 1.33 0.37 -6.82
N TRP A 36 0.18 0.80 -6.35
CA TRP A 36 -0.61 0.05 -5.39
C TRP A 36 -1.45 -1.01 -6.09
N SER A 37 -1.58 -2.17 -5.49
CA SER A 37 -2.53 -3.21 -5.88
C SER A 37 -3.97 -2.67 -5.84
N GLN A 38 -4.99 -3.50 -5.70
CA GLN A 38 -6.34 -2.97 -5.48
C GLN A 38 -6.39 -2.06 -4.24
N LEU A 39 -7.09 -0.94 -4.33
CA LEU A 39 -7.21 0.03 -3.24
C LEU A 39 -7.79 -0.57 -1.96
N GLY A 40 -8.53 -1.69 -2.06
CA GLY A 40 -8.96 -2.50 -0.91
C GLY A 40 -7.91 -3.46 -0.36
N ASP A 41 -6.70 -3.46 -0.85
CA ASP A 41 -5.62 -4.25 -0.26
C ASP A 41 -5.11 -3.58 1.02
N PHE A 42 -4.98 -4.36 2.09
CA PHE A 42 -4.55 -3.86 3.39
C PHE A 42 -3.13 -3.29 3.37
N ASP A 43 -2.28 -3.77 2.47
CA ASP A 43 -0.93 -3.29 2.23
C ASP A 43 -0.94 -1.81 1.83
N ASN A 44 -1.84 -1.43 0.94
CA ASN A 44 -1.93 -0.04 0.47
C ASN A 44 -2.38 0.91 1.58
N LEU A 45 -3.34 0.48 2.42
CA LEU A 45 -3.81 1.28 3.55
C LEU A 45 -2.70 1.45 4.60
N GLU A 46 -1.92 0.40 4.84
CA GLU A 46 -0.76 0.45 5.75
C GLU A 46 0.34 1.35 5.17
N TYR A 47 0.61 1.23 3.86
CA TYR A 47 1.62 2.06 3.20
C TYR A 47 1.23 3.55 3.20
N ALA A 48 -0.03 3.88 2.91
CA ALA A 48 -0.54 5.24 2.98
C ALA A 48 -0.38 5.84 4.40
N TRP A 49 -0.57 5.04 5.44
CA TRP A 49 -0.28 5.43 6.81
C TRP A 49 1.19 5.81 7.02
N TRP A 50 2.11 4.98 6.52
CA TRP A 50 3.55 5.27 6.62
C TRP A 50 3.93 6.56 5.89
N LEU A 51 3.38 6.80 4.70
CA LEU A 51 3.60 8.03 3.94
C LEU A 51 3.13 9.26 4.72
N LYS A 52 1.95 9.17 5.34
CA LYS A 52 1.42 10.23 6.19
C LYS A 52 2.31 10.49 7.41
N LYS A 53 2.77 9.44 8.06
CA LYS A 53 3.64 9.53 9.24
C LYS A 53 4.99 10.18 8.90
N GLU A 54 5.54 9.91 7.75
CA GLU A 54 6.84 10.42 7.28
C GLU A 54 6.70 11.65 6.35
N SER A 55 5.50 12.26 6.26
CA SER A 55 5.21 13.36 5.34
C SER A 55 6.16 14.56 5.50
N GLU A 56 6.50 14.94 6.73
CA GLU A 56 7.46 16.03 6.99
C GLU A 56 8.84 15.74 6.42
N LYS A 57 9.32 14.48 6.50
CA LYS A 57 10.61 14.08 5.93
C LYS A 57 10.58 14.07 4.40
N LEU A 58 9.47 13.64 3.81
CA LEU A 58 9.27 13.67 2.37
C LEU A 58 9.27 15.11 1.85
N GLN A 59 8.56 16.00 2.53
CA GLN A 59 8.50 17.43 2.20
C GLN A 59 9.88 18.12 2.37
N ALA A 60 10.60 17.80 3.44
CA ALA A 60 11.95 18.38 3.68
C ALA A 60 12.95 18.00 2.57
N LYS A 61 12.73 16.88 1.88
CA LYS A 61 13.52 16.42 0.73
C LYS A 61 12.91 16.83 -0.62
N GLU A 62 11.83 17.62 -0.61
CA GLU A 62 11.06 18.04 -1.79
C GLU A 62 10.59 16.88 -2.69
N ILE A 63 10.37 15.70 -2.13
CA ILE A 63 9.95 14.52 -2.87
C ILE A 63 8.48 14.65 -3.25
N ILE A 64 8.19 14.58 -4.54
CA ILE A 64 6.82 14.49 -5.06
C ILE A 64 6.35 13.04 -4.88
N VAL A 65 5.21 12.85 -4.20
CA VAL A 65 4.61 11.53 -4.01
C VAL A 65 3.43 11.38 -4.96
N LYS A 66 3.44 10.33 -5.76
CA LYS A 66 2.32 9.94 -6.65
C LYS A 66 2.01 8.47 -6.43
N ALA A 67 0.73 8.14 -6.42
CA ALA A 67 0.28 6.76 -6.30
C ALA A 67 -0.71 6.40 -7.41
N VAL A 68 -0.64 5.17 -7.89
CA VAL A 68 -1.60 4.59 -8.83
C VAL A 68 -2.19 3.35 -8.20
N GLY A 69 -3.48 3.34 -7.96
CA GLY A 69 -4.21 2.19 -7.42
C GLY A 69 -5.07 1.49 -8.46
N ILE A 70 -5.21 0.17 -8.33
CA ILE A 70 -6.18 -0.57 -9.14
C ILE A 70 -7.57 -0.34 -8.53
N GLY A 71 -8.44 0.29 -9.29
CA GLY A 71 -9.79 0.65 -8.87
C GLY A 71 -10.39 1.72 -9.79
N ASP A 72 -11.52 2.24 -9.39
CA ASP A 72 -12.18 3.38 -10.01
C ASP A 72 -12.07 4.64 -9.13
N ARG A 73 -12.60 5.75 -9.60
CA ARG A 73 -12.54 7.01 -8.86
C ARG A 73 -13.27 6.93 -7.50
N ASP A 74 -14.38 6.20 -7.42
CA ASP A 74 -15.14 6.06 -6.17
C ASP A 74 -14.33 5.28 -5.12
N SER A 75 -13.63 4.22 -5.53
CA SER A 75 -12.69 3.51 -4.66
C SER A 75 -11.52 4.41 -4.21
N GLY A 76 -11.02 5.26 -5.11
CA GLY A 76 -9.99 6.26 -4.81
C GLY A 76 -10.44 7.30 -3.79
N ILE A 77 -11.63 7.87 -3.97
CA ILE A 77 -12.22 8.84 -3.02
C ILE A 77 -12.37 8.19 -1.64
N LYS A 78 -12.93 6.98 -1.58
CA LYS A 78 -13.11 6.25 -0.33
C LYS A 78 -11.76 5.96 0.36
N PHE A 79 -10.75 5.56 -0.41
CA PHE A 79 -9.38 5.35 0.08
C PHE A 79 -8.79 6.62 0.70
N CYS A 80 -8.85 7.75 -0.01
CA CYS A 80 -8.35 9.04 0.48
C CYS A 80 -9.08 9.50 1.73
N GLN A 81 -10.40 9.36 1.79
CA GLN A 81 -11.20 9.70 2.98
C GLN A 81 -10.78 8.90 4.22
N TYR A 82 -10.46 7.62 4.04
CA TYR A 82 -10.08 6.76 5.15
C TYR A 82 -8.61 6.96 5.58
N THR A 83 -7.69 7.00 4.63
CA THR A 83 -6.25 7.06 4.90
C THR A 83 -5.75 8.47 5.16
N GLY A 84 -6.46 9.49 4.64
CA GLY A 84 -6.01 10.87 4.59
C GLY A 84 -4.88 11.09 3.57
N PHE A 85 -4.74 10.19 2.58
CA PHE A 85 -3.85 10.41 1.43
C PHE A 85 -4.45 11.50 0.52
N GLU A 86 -3.60 12.36 -0.04
CA GLU A 86 -4.04 13.49 -0.84
C GLU A 86 -4.65 13.00 -2.18
N PRO A 87 -5.92 13.33 -2.48
CA PRO A 87 -6.58 12.82 -3.68
C PRO A 87 -5.95 13.33 -4.99
N GLU A 88 -5.27 14.47 -4.96
CA GLU A 88 -4.51 15.03 -6.10
C GLU A 88 -3.22 14.25 -6.40
N CYS A 89 -2.81 13.39 -5.46
CA CYS A 89 -1.63 12.54 -5.60
C CYS A 89 -2.00 11.08 -5.95
N LEU A 90 -3.30 10.74 -6.01
CA LEU A 90 -3.80 9.41 -6.32
C LEU A 90 -4.42 9.35 -7.71
N TYR A 91 -3.99 8.38 -8.50
CA TYR A 91 -4.52 8.03 -9.80
C TYR A 91 -5.13 6.64 -9.77
N VAL A 92 -6.10 6.36 -10.64
CA VAL A 92 -6.75 5.05 -10.72
C VAL A 92 -6.54 4.41 -12.09
N ASP A 93 -6.21 3.11 -12.09
CA ASP A 93 -6.11 2.24 -13.26
C ASP A 93 -7.05 1.04 -13.08
N PRO A 94 -8.29 1.10 -13.58
CA PRO A 94 -9.26 0.02 -13.40
C PRO A 94 -8.88 -1.28 -14.12
N THR A 95 -7.91 -1.23 -15.02
CA THR A 95 -7.51 -2.36 -15.87
C THR A 95 -6.20 -3.00 -15.45
N ALA A 96 -5.48 -2.42 -14.48
CA ALA A 96 -4.12 -2.80 -14.12
C ALA A 96 -3.14 -2.85 -15.32
N GLU A 97 -3.39 -2.00 -16.34
CA GLU A 97 -2.54 -1.96 -17.55
C GLU A 97 -1.14 -1.51 -17.20
N LEU A 98 -1.02 -0.46 -16.41
CA LEU A 98 0.28 0.07 -15.99
C LEU A 98 1.09 -0.98 -15.19
N HIS A 99 0.41 -1.78 -14.36
CA HIS A 99 1.04 -2.88 -13.63
C HIS A 99 1.61 -3.94 -14.60
N ARG A 100 0.90 -4.20 -15.71
CA ARG A 100 1.38 -5.12 -16.76
C ARG A 100 2.56 -4.56 -17.52
N GLN A 101 2.52 -3.28 -17.89
CA GLN A 101 3.60 -2.60 -18.62
C GLN A 101 4.90 -2.55 -17.81
N LEU A 102 4.79 -2.41 -16.49
CA LEU A 102 5.90 -2.43 -15.55
C LEU A 102 6.30 -3.85 -15.11
N ASP A 103 5.67 -4.89 -15.65
CA ASP A 103 5.92 -6.31 -15.33
C ASP A 103 5.83 -6.61 -13.81
N LEU A 104 4.84 -6.01 -13.14
CA LEU A 104 4.60 -6.26 -11.72
C LEU A 104 3.93 -7.62 -11.50
N TYR A 105 4.22 -8.23 -10.37
CA TYR A 105 3.78 -9.59 -10.06
C TYR A 105 2.27 -9.72 -10.01
N ARG A 106 1.71 -10.57 -10.87
CA ARG A 106 0.25 -10.77 -11.00
C ARG A 106 -0.36 -11.64 -9.89
N GLY A 107 0.48 -12.16 -9.00
CA GLY A 107 0.04 -13.09 -7.98
C GLY A 107 -0.35 -14.46 -8.53
N LEU A 108 -0.95 -15.26 -7.66
CA LEU A 108 -1.44 -16.60 -8.00
C LEU A 108 -2.69 -16.51 -8.89
N LYS A 109 -2.71 -17.29 -9.98
CA LYS A 109 -3.83 -17.30 -10.96
C LYS A 109 -4.26 -18.73 -11.33
N LEU A 110 -4.49 -19.55 -10.31
CA LEU A 110 -5.04 -20.90 -10.52
C LEU A 110 -6.52 -20.79 -10.96
N LYS A 111 -6.87 -21.61 -11.94
CA LYS A 111 -8.25 -21.77 -12.38
C LYS A 111 -8.82 -23.02 -11.74
N PHE A 112 -9.98 -22.89 -11.12
CA PHE A 112 -10.67 -24.01 -10.47
C PHE A 112 -11.87 -24.42 -11.34
N PRO A 113 -11.93 -25.66 -11.84
CA PRO A 113 -13.04 -26.13 -12.65
C PRO A 113 -14.38 -25.95 -11.92
N GLY A 114 -15.38 -25.42 -12.65
CA GLY A 114 -16.73 -25.19 -12.09
C GLY A 114 -16.90 -23.95 -11.22
N LEU A 115 -15.82 -23.18 -10.94
CA LEU A 115 -15.92 -21.95 -10.18
C LEU A 115 -15.86 -20.70 -11.08
N SER A 116 -16.54 -19.64 -10.64
CA SER A 116 -16.48 -18.35 -11.32
C SER A 116 -15.07 -17.73 -11.22
N THR A 117 -14.75 -16.80 -12.12
CA THR A 117 -13.49 -16.04 -12.07
C THR A 117 -13.32 -15.30 -10.74
N LYS A 118 -14.38 -14.69 -10.21
CA LYS A 118 -14.38 -13.99 -8.92
C LYS A 118 -14.06 -14.94 -7.76
N THR A 119 -14.72 -16.11 -7.72
CA THR A 119 -14.48 -17.12 -6.69
C THR A 119 -13.06 -17.67 -6.77
N SER A 120 -12.56 -17.95 -7.97
CA SER A 120 -11.18 -18.40 -8.19
C SER A 120 -10.16 -17.35 -7.74
N ALA A 121 -10.41 -16.06 -8.01
CA ALA A 121 -9.55 -14.96 -7.58
C ALA A 121 -9.50 -14.85 -6.04
N PHE A 122 -10.65 -14.99 -5.37
CA PHE A 122 -10.71 -14.98 -3.92
C PHE A 122 -9.97 -16.18 -3.30
N ILE A 123 -10.13 -17.39 -3.85
CA ILE A 123 -9.38 -18.57 -3.40
C ILE A 123 -7.87 -18.35 -3.58
N ASN A 124 -7.45 -17.80 -4.73
CA ASN A 124 -6.04 -17.49 -4.97
C ASN A 124 -5.50 -16.48 -3.95
N LEU A 125 -6.27 -15.46 -3.60
CA LEU A 125 -5.91 -14.51 -2.54
C LEU A 125 -5.73 -15.24 -1.19
N MET A 126 -6.68 -16.10 -0.80
CA MET A 126 -6.58 -16.89 0.44
C MET A 126 -5.34 -17.80 0.46
N LEU A 127 -5.01 -18.43 -0.66
CA LEU A 127 -3.79 -19.23 -0.79
C LEU A 127 -2.52 -18.36 -0.61
N MET A 128 -2.50 -17.15 -1.18
CA MET A 128 -1.40 -16.21 -0.98
C MET A 128 -1.31 -15.73 0.47
N CYS A 129 -2.42 -15.46 1.13
CA CYS A 129 -2.45 -15.16 2.57
C CYS A 129 -1.91 -16.31 3.43
N ALA A 130 -2.06 -17.56 2.98
CA ALA A 130 -1.46 -18.74 3.60
C ALA A 130 0.02 -18.97 3.18
N GLY A 131 0.62 -18.06 2.43
CA GLY A 131 2.03 -18.11 2.01
C GLY A 131 2.29 -18.82 0.69
N ILE A 132 1.26 -19.34 -0.01
CA ILE A 132 1.44 -20.00 -1.31
C ILE A 132 1.67 -18.95 -2.38
N ALA A 133 2.81 -19.03 -3.07
CA ALA A 133 3.29 -18.01 -4.01
C ALA A 133 3.43 -16.59 -3.40
N SER A 134 3.51 -16.51 -2.06
CA SER A 134 3.64 -15.29 -1.29
C SER A 134 4.56 -15.55 -0.08
N PRO A 135 5.84 -15.87 -0.33
CA PRO A 135 6.79 -16.23 0.73
C PRO A 135 7.02 -15.02 1.65
N GLY A 136 7.06 -15.20 2.95
CA GLY A 136 7.21 -14.09 3.90
C GLY A 136 5.90 -13.56 4.50
N THR A 137 4.74 -13.77 3.86
CA THR A 137 3.44 -13.32 4.38
C THR A 137 3.20 -13.77 5.82
N LEU A 138 3.38 -15.06 6.12
CA LEU A 138 3.15 -15.58 7.47
C LEU A 138 4.13 -15.00 8.48
N SER A 139 5.41 -14.82 8.13
CA SER A 139 6.40 -14.22 9.04
C SER A 139 6.04 -12.77 9.36
N GLU A 140 5.52 -12.03 8.39
CA GLU A 140 5.07 -10.65 8.56
C GLU A 140 3.81 -10.54 9.43
N VAL A 141 2.86 -11.46 9.25
CA VAL A 141 1.70 -11.57 10.14
C VAL A 141 2.17 -11.82 11.58
N PHE A 142 3.07 -12.78 11.79
CA PHE A 142 3.61 -13.07 13.12
C PHE A 142 4.42 -11.91 13.71
N ARG A 143 5.12 -11.12 12.90
CA ARG A 143 5.79 -9.91 13.35
C ARG A 143 4.81 -8.94 14.03
N GLY A 144 3.63 -8.77 13.47
CA GLY A 144 2.60 -7.92 14.05
C GLY A 144 2.11 -8.39 15.42
N TYR A 145 2.11 -9.69 15.69
CA TYR A 145 1.70 -10.25 16.98
C TYR A 145 2.84 -10.33 18.01
N LYS A 146 4.07 -10.54 17.57
CA LYS A 146 5.24 -10.65 18.46
C LYS A 146 5.84 -9.31 18.82
N GLY A 147 5.55 -8.27 18.06
CA GLY A 147 6.22 -6.99 18.11
C GLY A 147 7.57 -7.02 17.38
N ASP A 148 8.07 -5.83 17.05
CA ASP A 148 9.29 -5.64 16.30
C ASP A 148 10.12 -4.53 16.94
N ARG A 149 11.29 -4.88 17.51
CA ARG A 149 12.19 -3.93 18.19
C ARG A 149 12.96 -3.02 17.22
N HIS A 150 12.93 -3.32 15.94
CA HIS A 150 13.58 -2.53 14.90
C HIS A 150 12.65 -1.52 14.24
N ALA A 151 11.33 -1.66 14.47
CA ALA A 151 10.34 -0.76 13.91
C ALA A 151 10.08 0.45 14.83
N PRO A 152 9.86 1.65 14.29
CA PRO A 152 9.38 2.78 15.06
C PRO A 152 7.96 2.52 15.58
N GLN A 153 7.58 3.23 16.65
CA GLN A 153 6.23 3.19 17.16
C GLN A 153 5.24 3.67 16.10
N LEU A 154 4.16 2.91 15.88
CA LEU A 154 3.14 3.22 14.88
C LEU A 154 2.02 4.09 15.44
N ILE A 155 1.47 3.73 16.59
CA ILE A 155 0.33 4.39 17.22
C ILE A 155 0.86 5.28 18.33
N SER A 156 0.61 6.60 18.26
CA SER A 156 1.02 7.51 19.32
C SER A 156 0.23 7.25 20.61
N ASN A 157 0.80 7.62 21.76
CA ASN A 157 0.21 7.30 23.08
C ASN A 157 -1.16 7.95 23.31
N ASP A 158 -1.41 9.09 22.69
CA ASP A 158 -2.65 9.88 22.77
C ASP A 158 -3.67 9.47 21.69
N GLU A 159 -3.25 8.71 20.70
CA GLU A 159 -4.14 8.22 19.64
C GLU A 159 -5.13 7.18 20.16
N VAL A 160 -6.34 7.24 19.64
CA VAL A 160 -7.42 6.29 19.94
C VAL A 160 -7.80 5.56 18.66
N ILE A 161 -7.53 4.27 18.62
CA ILE A 161 -7.97 3.40 17.51
C ILE A 161 -9.43 3.02 17.75
N LYS A 162 -10.27 3.41 16.81
CA LYS A 162 -11.70 3.08 16.73
C LYS A 162 -11.93 2.19 15.51
N ASP A 163 -13.18 1.82 15.29
CA ASP A 163 -13.62 1.13 14.05
C ASP A 163 -12.97 -0.24 13.84
N THR A 164 -12.68 -0.92 14.94
CA THR A 164 -12.33 -2.34 14.96
C THR A 164 -13.47 -3.14 15.60
N PRO A 165 -13.53 -4.48 15.44
CA PRO A 165 -14.46 -5.33 16.20
C PRO A 165 -14.23 -5.28 17.72
N LEU A 166 -13.13 -4.68 18.16
CA LEU A 166 -12.75 -4.51 19.56
C LEU A 166 -13.26 -3.14 20.09
N PRO A 167 -13.41 -2.96 21.40
CA PRO A 167 -13.62 -1.65 22.00
C PRO A 167 -12.51 -0.66 21.61
N ALA A 168 -12.80 0.65 21.67
CA ALA A 168 -11.81 1.69 21.38
C ALA A 168 -10.53 1.50 22.20
N ILE A 169 -9.39 1.43 21.53
CA ILE A 169 -8.07 1.14 22.11
C ILE A 169 -7.24 2.42 22.13
N LYS A 170 -6.80 2.85 23.32
CA LYS A 170 -5.84 3.95 23.43
C LYS A 170 -4.43 3.47 23.14
N GLY A 171 -3.65 4.24 22.37
CA GLY A 171 -2.26 3.92 22.04
C GLY A 171 -1.37 3.71 23.26
N SER A 172 -1.67 4.42 24.37
CA SER A 172 -0.96 4.23 25.65
C SER A 172 -1.04 2.81 26.24
N LEU A 173 -2.06 2.01 25.87
CA LEU A 173 -2.15 0.61 26.30
C LEU A 173 -1.02 -0.25 25.77
N PHE A 174 -0.49 0.06 24.59
CA PHE A 174 0.62 -0.68 24.01
C PHE A 174 1.94 -0.48 24.79
N LYS A 175 2.08 0.60 25.57
CA LYS A 175 3.21 0.80 26.50
C LYS A 175 3.39 -0.35 27.46
N LEU A 176 2.28 -0.95 27.92
CA LEU A 176 2.30 -2.05 28.89
C LEU A 176 2.88 -3.34 28.31
N ALA A 177 2.77 -3.51 26.98
CA ALA A 177 3.17 -4.74 26.30
C ALA A 177 4.62 -4.73 25.75
N GLY A 178 5.21 -3.56 25.53
CA GLY A 178 6.47 -3.54 24.80
C GLY A 178 7.48 -2.44 25.19
N GLY A 179 7.06 -1.48 26.00
CA GLY A 179 7.90 -0.33 26.35
C GLY A 179 7.97 0.72 25.24
N GLU A 180 8.94 1.65 25.36
CA GLU A 180 9.15 2.72 24.36
C GLU A 180 10.21 2.30 23.34
N GLY A 181 10.11 2.83 22.11
CA GLY A 181 11.13 2.71 21.08
C GLY A 181 11.06 1.49 20.18
N PHE A 182 9.99 0.69 20.22
CA PHE A 182 9.75 -0.35 19.23
C PHE A 182 8.24 -0.58 19.00
N GLN A 183 7.91 -1.19 17.87
CA GLN A 183 6.55 -1.63 17.58
C GLN A 183 6.13 -2.67 18.62
N ARG A 184 5.16 -2.32 19.43
CA ARG A 184 4.72 -3.14 20.55
C ARG A 184 3.93 -4.35 20.06
N PRO A 185 3.91 -5.45 20.81
CA PRO A 185 3.03 -6.57 20.48
C PRO A 185 1.59 -6.09 20.25
N PHE A 186 0.95 -6.59 19.22
CA PHE A 186 -0.40 -6.26 18.77
C PHE A 186 -0.64 -4.85 18.22
N GLU A 187 0.33 -3.94 18.24
CA GLU A 187 0.17 -2.59 17.69
C GLU A 187 -0.10 -2.67 16.17
N LEU A 188 0.79 -3.33 15.42
CA LEU A 188 0.62 -3.54 13.99
C LEU A 188 -0.61 -4.40 13.68
N ALA A 189 -0.85 -5.46 14.46
CA ALA A 189 -2.04 -6.30 14.30
C ALA A 189 -3.34 -5.52 14.49
N THR A 190 -3.36 -4.57 15.43
CA THR A 190 -4.52 -3.69 15.66
C THR A 190 -4.79 -2.78 14.47
N LEU A 191 -3.74 -2.18 13.89
CA LEU A 191 -3.88 -1.36 12.69
C LEU A 191 -4.38 -2.18 11.49
N ARG A 192 -3.83 -3.35 11.28
CA ARG A 192 -4.25 -4.26 10.20
C ARG A 192 -5.69 -4.73 10.39
N LEU A 193 -6.10 -5.01 11.62
CA LEU A 193 -7.50 -5.36 11.93
C LEU A 193 -8.45 -4.19 11.64
N ARG A 194 -8.07 -2.97 11.96
CA ARG A 194 -8.83 -1.77 11.62
C ARG A 194 -8.98 -1.63 10.11
N ASN A 195 -7.87 -1.72 9.35
CA ASN A 195 -7.88 -1.65 7.90
C ASN A 195 -8.77 -2.76 7.29
N MET A 196 -8.66 -3.98 7.81
CA MET A 196 -9.50 -5.09 7.39
C MET A 196 -10.99 -4.82 7.64
N THR A 197 -11.34 -4.27 8.78
CA THR A 197 -12.74 -3.92 9.12
C THR A 197 -13.28 -2.86 8.16
N GLU A 198 -12.51 -1.81 7.87
CA GLU A 198 -12.89 -0.77 6.92
C GLU A 198 -13.16 -1.35 5.52
N VAL A 199 -12.20 -2.12 5.00
CA VAL A 199 -12.33 -2.67 3.65
C VAL A 199 -13.47 -3.68 3.54
N LEU A 200 -13.61 -4.59 4.51
CA LEU A 200 -14.68 -5.60 4.47
C LEU A 200 -16.07 -4.97 4.62
N SER A 201 -16.19 -3.90 5.39
CA SER A 201 -17.45 -3.15 5.53
C SER A 201 -17.83 -2.36 4.27
N ASN A 202 -16.87 -2.05 3.41
CA ASN A 202 -17.03 -1.27 2.19
C ASN A 202 -16.51 -2.02 0.95
N TRP A 203 -16.57 -3.35 0.97
CA TRP A 203 -15.92 -4.23 0.00
C TRP A 203 -16.20 -3.85 -1.46
N ASN A 204 -17.47 -3.65 -1.82
CA ASN A 204 -17.85 -3.37 -3.21
C ASN A 204 -17.33 -2.02 -3.72
N THR A 205 -17.08 -1.08 -2.84
CA THR A 205 -16.46 0.21 -3.19
C THR A 205 -14.97 0.06 -3.39
N TYR A 206 -14.28 -0.63 -2.48
CA TYR A 206 -12.83 -0.81 -2.56
C TYR A 206 -12.37 -1.79 -3.63
N VAL A 207 -13.23 -2.75 -4.00
CA VAL A 207 -12.91 -3.85 -4.91
C VAL A 207 -13.96 -3.92 -6.03
N PRO A 208 -13.97 -2.95 -6.96
CA PRO A 208 -14.94 -2.94 -8.06
C PRO A 208 -14.75 -4.13 -9.01
N ASP A 209 -13.52 -4.58 -9.21
CA ASP A 209 -13.21 -5.80 -9.98
C ASP A 209 -12.31 -6.77 -9.20
N ALA A 210 -12.90 -7.84 -8.73
CA ALA A 210 -12.21 -8.89 -7.97
C ALA A 210 -11.17 -9.68 -8.80
N SER A 211 -11.09 -9.53 -10.12
CA SER A 211 -10.10 -10.25 -10.95
C SER A 211 -8.65 -9.84 -10.67
N TYR A 212 -8.45 -8.69 -10.02
CA TYR A 212 -7.14 -8.14 -9.65
C TYR A 212 -6.75 -8.38 -8.19
N LEU A 213 -7.49 -9.17 -7.41
CA LEU A 213 -7.23 -9.40 -5.98
C LEU A 213 -5.82 -9.91 -5.66
N THR A 214 -5.19 -10.61 -6.58
CA THR A 214 -3.84 -11.15 -6.40
C THR A 214 -2.76 -10.28 -7.01
N GLN A 215 -3.10 -9.24 -7.79
CA GLN A 215 -2.12 -8.33 -8.37
C GLN A 215 -1.32 -7.66 -7.26
N ARG A 216 0.00 -7.64 -7.40
CA ARG A 216 0.89 -6.94 -6.46
C ARG A 216 1.38 -5.65 -7.07
N GLY A 217 1.85 -4.77 -6.21
CA GLY A 217 2.31 -3.44 -6.57
C GLY A 217 3.82 -3.31 -6.69
N GLY A 218 4.30 -2.08 -6.54
CA GLY A 218 5.72 -1.75 -6.52
C GLY A 218 5.96 -0.28 -6.16
N THR A 219 7.19 0.00 -5.78
CA THR A 219 7.66 1.34 -5.39
C THR A 219 8.84 1.74 -6.25
N PHE A 220 8.81 2.94 -6.80
CA PHE A 220 9.86 3.51 -7.66
C PHE A 220 10.23 4.90 -7.15
N LEU A 221 11.51 5.16 -6.94
CA LEU A 221 12.02 6.50 -6.61
C LEU A 221 12.95 6.97 -7.72
N PHE A 222 12.65 8.12 -8.27
CA PHE A 222 13.45 8.77 -9.31
C PHE A 222 14.09 10.06 -8.75
N ASP A 223 15.27 10.41 -9.25
CA ASP A 223 15.83 11.73 -9.02
C ASP A 223 15.17 12.81 -9.91
N ALA A 224 15.63 14.05 -9.79
CA ALA A 224 15.11 15.18 -10.56
C ALA A 224 15.32 15.05 -12.08
N ASP A 225 16.30 14.25 -12.51
CA ASP A 225 16.60 14.00 -13.92
C ASP A 225 15.85 12.77 -14.47
N GLY A 226 15.02 12.11 -13.63
CA GLY A 226 14.25 10.90 -13.99
C GLY A 226 15.05 9.61 -13.93
N LYS A 227 16.26 9.63 -13.33
CA LYS A 227 17.04 8.42 -13.10
C LYS A 227 16.47 7.63 -11.95
N LEU A 228 16.29 6.33 -12.14
CA LEU A 228 15.82 5.42 -11.09
C LEU A 228 16.87 5.27 -9.99
N LEU A 229 16.53 5.66 -8.77
CA LEU A 229 17.36 5.56 -7.56
C LEU A 229 17.02 4.32 -6.73
N TYR A 230 15.74 3.96 -6.67
CA TYR A 230 15.25 2.81 -5.91
C TYR A 230 14.07 2.16 -6.60
N GLU A 231 14.01 0.83 -6.50
CA GLU A 231 12.91 0.03 -6.99
C GLU A 231 12.65 -1.14 -6.02
N HIS A 232 11.37 -1.33 -5.69
CA HIS A 232 10.88 -2.51 -5.01
C HIS A 232 9.66 -3.04 -5.76
N ARG A 233 9.63 -4.34 -6.04
CA ARG A 233 8.50 -5.03 -6.68
C ARG A 233 7.90 -6.01 -5.70
N ASP A 234 6.66 -5.78 -5.33
CA ASP A 234 5.97 -6.60 -4.34
C ASP A 234 5.75 -8.01 -4.87
N ARG A 235 6.02 -8.99 -4.05
CA ARG A 235 5.74 -10.41 -4.38
C ARG A 235 4.85 -11.09 -3.35
N ASN A 236 4.65 -10.46 -2.22
CA ASN A 236 3.97 -11.02 -1.07
C ASN A 236 2.71 -10.22 -0.73
N ILE A 237 1.77 -10.87 -0.09
CA ILE A 237 0.80 -10.17 0.76
C ILE A 237 1.57 -9.67 1.99
N LEU A 238 1.33 -8.43 2.41
CA LEU A 238 2.11 -7.74 3.44
C LEU A 238 3.60 -7.66 3.07
N GLY A 239 3.89 -7.20 1.86
CA GLY A 239 5.25 -7.16 1.31
C GLY A 239 5.52 -5.93 0.45
N PHE A 240 4.87 -4.80 0.74
CA PHE A 240 4.95 -3.56 -0.06
C PHE A 240 6.30 -2.81 0.05
N ALA A 241 7.20 -3.27 0.90
CA ALA A 241 8.53 -2.70 1.04
C ALA A 241 9.59 -3.79 1.27
N ALA A 242 10.84 -3.50 0.91
CA ALA A 242 11.98 -4.38 1.17
C ALA A 242 12.25 -4.54 2.68
N ASN A 243 11.98 -3.49 3.47
CA ASN A 243 12.04 -3.51 4.93
C ASN A 243 10.68 -3.14 5.51
N MET A 244 9.88 -4.11 5.89
CA MET A 244 8.55 -3.90 6.47
C MET A 244 8.57 -3.30 7.88
N SER A 245 9.72 -3.31 8.56
CA SER A 245 9.88 -2.64 9.86
C SER A 245 10.03 -1.13 9.73
N ASP A 246 10.59 -0.66 8.61
CA ASP A 246 10.76 0.75 8.26
C ASP A 246 10.65 0.90 6.73
N PRO A 247 9.42 0.94 6.22
CA PRO A 247 9.15 0.85 4.79
C PRO A 247 9.74 1.99 3.94
N LEU A 248 9.98 3.15 4.53
CA LEU A 248 10.50 4.33 3.84
C LEU A 248 11.99 4.59 4.13
N LYS A 249 12.68 3.67 4.81
CA LYS A 249 14.10 3.82 5.14
C LYS A 249 14.98 4.07 3.91
N PHE A 250 14.66 3.45 2.78
CA PHE A 250 15.42 3.62 1.53
C PHE A 250 15.58 5.09 1.09
N ILE A 251 14.66 5.97 1.47
CA ILE A 251 14.73 7.41 1.14
C ILE A 251 15.95 8.07 1.79
N ALA A 252 16.29 7.66 3.02
CA ALA A 252 17.49 8.17 3.69
C ALA A 252 18.79 7.55 3.16
N ASP A 253 18.68 6.37 2.53
CA ASP A 253 19.85 5.64 2.02
C ASP A 253 20.27 6.14 0.62
N VAL A 254 19.36 6.78 -0.15
CA VAL A 254 19.59 7.16 -1.56
C VAL A 254 19.45 8.65 -1.85
N LEU A 255 18.87 9.43 -0.96
CA LEU A 255 18.72 10.88 -1.00
C LEU A 255 19.23 11.53 0.32
#